data_cf8ddeb7e13e8e116716303916a585f0
#
_entry.id   cf8ddeb7e13e8e116716303916a585f0
#
_cell.length_a   1.000
_cell.length_b   1.000
_cell.length_c   1.000
_cell.angle_alpha   90.00
_cell.angle_beta   90.00
_cell.angle_gamma   90.00
#
_symmetry.space_group_name_H-M   'P 1'
#
loop_
_entity.id
_entity.type
_entity.pdbx_description
1 polymer ?
#
loop_
_entity_poly.entity_id
_entity_poly.type
_entity_poly.pdbx_seq_one_letter_code
_entity_poly.pdbx_strand_id
1 'polypeptide(L)'
;AELREAQTRTLSVANTGMAVIIDKGEANDIHPKDKQAVGHRLALIARAKTYGEQIPYSGPMYHSYEVDGDKIILSFDHTEGGLKSGDGKALQGFSIAGRDHKFHWAKAEIQGDKIVVSSPEVLYPVAVRYGWSDNPVCNLYNGAGLPASPFRTDDWKGVTQK
;
A
#
# COMPACT_ATOMS: atom_id res chain seq x y z
N ALA A 1 -1.43 0.00 12.03
CA ALA A 1 -1.99 -0.36 10.72
C ALA A 1 -3.46 0.08 10.58
N GLU A 2 -4.35 -0.27 11.46
CA GLU A 2 -5.80 0.01 11.38
C GLU A 2 -6.14 1.51 11.32
N LEU A 3 -5.38 2.38 11.97
CA LEU A 3 -5.53 3.83 11.82
C LEU A 3 -5.29 4.27 10.37
N ARG A 4 -4.26 3.75 9.71
CA ARG A 4 -3.99 4.06 8.30
C ARG A 4 -5.10 3.55 7.37
N GLU A 5 -5.66 2.38 7.68
CA GLU A 5 -6.84 1.88 6.96
C GLU A 5 -8.04 2.82 7.13
N ALA A 6 -8.32 3.28 8.35
CA ALA A 6 -9.40 4.23 8.61
C ALA A 6 -9.19 5.54 7.86
N GLN A 7 -7.95 6.05 7.80
CA GLN A 7 -7.61 7.21 6.97
C GLN A 7 -7.85 6.95 5.48
N THR A 8 -7.45 5.78 4.96
CA THR A 8 -7.69 5.41 3.56
C THR A 8 -9.19 5.34 3.24
N ARG A 9 -10.00 4.81 4.16
CA ARG A 9 -11.46 4.74 3.99
C ARG A 9 -12.13 6.12 3.88
N THR A 10 -11.52 7.19 4.37
CA THR A 10 -12.07 8.56 4.19
C THR A 10 -12.06 9.01 2.74
N LEU A 11 -11.28 8.38 1.86
CA LEU A 11 -11.27 8.68 0.43
C LEU A 11 -12.59 8.35 -0.29
N SER A 12 -13.50 7.59 0.36
CA SER A 12 -14.87 7.39 -0.13
C SER A 12 -15.73 8.65 0.00
N VAL A 13 -15.30 9.63 0.79
CA VAL A 13 -15.99 10.92 0.93
C VAL A 13 -15.55 11.85 -0.21
N ALA A 14 -16.51 12.45 -0.89
CA ALA A 14 -16.23 13.38 -1.98
C ALA A 14 -15.34 14.56 -1.53
N ASN A 15 -14.49 15.04 -2.43
CA ASN A 15 -13.58 16.18 -2.20
C ASN A 15 -12.55 15.97 -1.09
N THR A 16 -12.19 14.71 -0.82
CA THR A 16 -11.08 14.36 0.08
C THR A 16 -9.85 13.90 -0.68
N GLY A 17 -8.70 13.97 -0.02
CA GLY A 17 -7.44 13.43 -0.52
C GLY A 17 -6.52 13.04 0.63
N MET A 18 -5.59 12.13 0.39
CA MET A 18 -4.68 11.61 1.39
C MET A 18 -3.25 11.53 0.83
N ALA A 19 -2.32 12.17 1.51
CA ALA A 19 -0.90 11.98 1.23
C ALA A 19 -0.38 10.78 2.02
N VAL A 20 0.04 9.73 1.32
CA VAL A 20 0.74 8.58 1.94
C VAL A 20 2.17 8.99 2.26
N ILE A 21 2.55 8.88 3.53
CA ILE A 21 3.88 9.29 4.03
C ILE A 21 4.61 8.17 4.79
N ILE A 22 4.27 6.92 4.52
CA ILE A 22 4.81 5.74 5.21
C ILE A 22 6.33 5.59 5.08
N ASP A 23 6.90 6.18 4.03
CA ASP A 23 8.33 6.22 3.70
C ASP A 23 9.08 7.41 4.34
N LYS A 24 8.38 8.29 5.07
CA LYS A 24 8.90 9.56 5.62
C LYS A 24 8.81 9.66 7.14
N GLY A 25 8.24 8.63 7.78
CA GLY A 25 8.16 8.56 9.23
C GLY A 25 9.51 8.20 9.87
N GLU A 26 9.62 8.45 11.17
CA GLU A 26 10.73 8.03 11.99
C GLU A 26 10.22 7.13 13.12
N ALA A 27 10.88 5.98 13.32
CA ALA A 27 10.42 4.96 14.25
C ALA A 27 10.27 5.46 15.70
N ASN A 28 11.15 6.39 16.10
CA ASN A 28 11.24 6.90 17.48
C ASN A 28 10.78 8.35 17.64
N ASP A 29 10.20 8.95 16.59
CA ASP A 29 9.75 10.34 16.60
C ASP A 29 8.43 10.47 15.82
N ILE A 30 7.39 10.97 16.47
CA ILE A 30 6.10 11.24 15.82
C ILE A 30 6.16 12.45 14.87
N HIS A 31 7.26 13.22 14.88
CA HIS A 31 7.45 14.40 14.08
C HIS A 31 8.38 14.09 12.88
N PRO A 32 7.82 13.70 11.71
CA PRO A 32 8.66 13.41 10.54
C PRO A 32 9.45 14.67 10.14
N LYS A 33 10.75 14.54 9.92
CA LYS A 33 11.63 15.68 9.59
C LYS A 33 11.41 16.17 8.17
N ASP A 34 11.09 15.27 7.23
CA ASP A 34 10.86 15.60 5.82
C ASP A 34 9.45 16.22 5.61
N LYS A 35 9.26 17.45 6.13
CA LYS A 35 8.00 18.20 5.96
C LYS A 35 7.77 18.60 4.51
N GLN A 36 8.82 18.74 3.71
CA GLN A 36 8.69 19.10 2.29
C GLN A 36 8.02 18.00 1.50
N ALA A 37 8.35 16.72 1.74
CA ALA A 37 7.68 15.60 1.08
C ALA A 37 6.19 15.54 1.43
N VAL A 38 5.83 15.82 2.69
CA VAL A 38 4.42 15.88 3.12
C VAL A 38 3.68 17.00 2.38
N GLY A 39 4.22 18.21 2.42
CA GLY A 39 3.64 19.38 1.74
C GLY A 39 3.54 19.19 0.23
N HIS A 40 4.58 18.63 -0.40
CA HIS A 40 4.58 18.33 -1.82
C HIS A 40 3.46 17.35 -2.21
N ARG A 41 3.30 16.24 -1.50
CA ARG A 41 2.25 15.25 -1.78
C ARG A 41 0.84 15.82 -1.58
N LEU A 42 0.63 16.64 -0.55
CA LEU A 42 -0.62 17.36 -0.37
C LEU A 42 -0.89 18.36 -1.51
N ALA A 43 0.14 19.08 -1.98
CA ALA A 43 0.03 19.99 -3.10
C ALA A 43 -0.33 19.27 -4.42
N LEU A 44 0.25 18.08 -4.70
CA LEU A 44 -0.11 17.28 -5.86
C LEU A 44 -1.60 16.93 -5.85
N ILE A 45 -2.15 16.54 -4.69
CA ILE A 45 -3.58 16.24 -4.55
C ILE A 45 -4.44 17.48 -4.84
N ALA A 46 -4.09 18.63 -4.27
CA ALA A 46 -4.82 19.87 -4.51
C ALA A 46 -4.77 20.27 -5.99
N ARG A 47 -3.60 20.20 -6.62
CA ARG A 47 -3.42 20.48 -8.04
C ARG A 47 -4.28 19.59 -8.92
N ALA A 48 -4.26 18.28 -8.67
CA ALA A 48 -5.06 17.35 -9.46
C ALA A 48 -6.57 17.47 -9.19
N LYS A 49 -6.98 17.42 -7.92
CA LYS A 49 -8.40 17.31 -7.57
C LYS A 49 -9.13 18.66 -7.52
N THR A 50 -8.46 19.73 -7.13
CA THR A 50 -9.09 21.06 -7.00
C THR A 50 -8.86 21.92 -8.23
N TYR A 51 -7.64 21.89 -8.78
CA TYR A 51 -7.28 22.72 -9.94
C TYR A 51 -7.38 21.99 -11.28
N GLY A 52 -7.68 20.67 -11.27
CA GLY A 52 -7.94 19.89 -12.48
C GLY A 52 -6.71 19.54 -13.31
N GLU A 53 -5.50 19.65 -12.74
CA GLU A 53 -4.27 19.30 -13.46
C GLU A 53 -4.19 17.78 -13.69
N GLN A 54 -3.79 17.39 -14.90
CA GLN A 54 -3.61 15.98 -15.26
C GLN A 54 -2.22 15.50 -14.86
N ILE A 55 -2.01 15.30 -13.56
CA ILE A 55 -0.75 14.89 -12.96
C ILE A 55 -0.95 13.70 -12.01
N PRO A 56 0.06 12.81 -11.83
CA PRO A 56 0.04 11.81 -10.77
C PRO A 56 0.00 12.49 -9.39
N TYR A 57 -0.94 12.09 -8.55
CA TYR A 57 -1.12 12.67 -7.21
C TYR A 57 -1.22 11.63 -6.10
N SER A 58 -1.31 10.34 -6.45
CA SER A 58 -1.33 9.22 -5.53
C SER A 58 -0.28 8.19 -5.91
N GLY A 59 0.22 7.45 -4.95
CA GLY A 59 0.92 6.19 -5.19
C GLY A 59 -0.08 5.05 -5.40
N PRO A 60 0.40 3.81 -5.61
CA PRO A 60 -0.46 2.65 -5.84
C PRO A 60 -1.48 2.46 -4.71
N MET A 61 -2.74 2.33 -5.09
CA MET A 61 -3.85 2.02 -4.20
C MET A 61 -4.37 0.63 -4.56
N TYR A 62 -4.47 -0.25 -3.55
CA TYR A 62 -5.04 -1.57 -3.77
C TYR A 62 -6.46 -1.47 -4.34
N HIS A 63 -6.71 -2.21 -5.43
CA HIS A 63 -7.99 -2.26 -6.12
C HIS A 63 -8.71 -3.59 -5.91
N SER A 64 -8.06 -4.70 -6.31
CA SER A 64 -8.65 -6.04 -6.26
C SER A 64 -7.58 -7.12 -6.23
N TYR A 65 -8.00 -8.36 -5.97
CA TYR A 65 -7.13 -9.52 -6.07
C TYR A 65 -7.83 -10.70 -6.73
N GLU A 66 -7.02 -11.61 -7.24
CA GLU A 66 -7.43 -12.95 -7.69
C GLU A 66 -6.51 -14.02 -7.10
N VAL A 67 -7.03 -15.21 -6.85
CA VAL A 67 -6.25 -16.37 -6.38
C VAL A 67 -5.90 -17.24 -7.57
N ASP A 68 -4.63 -17.53 -7.75
CA ASP A 68 -4.12 -18.42 -8.79
C ASP A 68 -3.25 -19.51 -8.14
N GLY A 69 -3.85 -20.66 -7.86
CA GLY A 69 -3.19 -21.77 -7.19
C GLY A 69 -2.68 -21.40 -5.79
N ASP A 70 -1.37 -21.39 -5.62
CA ASP A 70 -0.67 -21.05 -4.38
C ASP A 70 -0.28 -19.57 -4.26
N LYS A 71 -0.83 -18.72 -5.12
CA LYS A 71 -0.49 -17.29 -5.23
C LYS A 71 -1.73 -16.42 -5.16
N ILE A 72 -1.50 -15.15 -4.79
CA ILE A 72 -2.48 -14.08 -4.92
C ILE A 72 -1.90 -13.02 -5.86
N ILE A 73 -2.69 -12.64 -6.86
CA ILE A 73 -2.35 -11.61 -7.84
C ILE A 73 -3.13 -10.35 -7.47
N LEU A 74 -2.40 -9.27 -7.20
CA LEU A 74 -2.95 -7.99 -6.76
C LEU A 74 -2.98 -6.99 -7.90
N SER A 75 -4.09 -6.27 -8.04
CA SER A 75 -4.27 -5.15 -8.98
C SER A 75 -4.36 -3.83 -8.22
N PHE A 76 -3.90 -2.76 -8.86
CA PHE A 76 -3.79 -1.43 -8.23
C PHE A 76 -4.30 -0.34 -9.15
N ASP A 77 -4.87 0.71 -8.55
CA ASP A 77 -5.06 2.01 -9.16
C ASP A 77 -3.81 2.88 -8.95
N HIS A 78 -3.69 3.98 -9.68
CA HIS A 78 -2.59 4.95 -9.58
C HIS A 78 -1.19 4.33 -9.83
N THR A 79 -1.09 3.55 -10.91
CA THR A 79 0.16 2.89 -11.32
C THR A 79 0.94 3.67 -12.37
N GLU A 80 0.74 4.98 -12.48
CA GLU A 80 1.34 5.84 -13.51
C GLU A 80 2.86 5.67 -13.58
N GLY A 81 3.35 5.35 -14.78
CA GLY A 81 4.76 5.03 -15.02
C GLY A 81 5.20 3.64 -14.56
N GLY A 82 4.24 2.75 -14.23
CA GLY A 82 4.45 1.37 -13.80
C GLY A 82 4.72 1.24 -12.30
N LEU A 83 4.62 0.01 -11.80
CA LEU A 83 5.00 -0.35 -10.43
C LEU A 83 6.51 -0.53 -10.34
N LYS A 84 7.10 -0.14 -9.21
CA LYS A 84 8.54 -0.33 -8.97
C LYS A 84 8.86 -0.46 -7.48
N SER A 85 10.01 -1.06 -7.19
CA SER A 85 10.66 -0.95 -5.90
C SER A 85 11.37 0.41 -5.78
N GLY A 86 11.14 1.13 -4.70
CA GLY A 86 11.73 2.45 -4.49
C GLY A 86 13.23 2.45 -4.24
N ASP A 87 13.78 1.32 -3.80
CA ASP A 87 15.21 1.14 -3.49
C ASP A 87 15.91 0.15 -4.45
N GLY A 88 15.22 -0.31 -5.49
CA GLY A 88 15.75 -1.27 -6.47
C GLY A 88 15.92 -2.70 -5.94
N LYS A 89 15.49 -2.98 -4.71
CA LYS A 89 15.57 -4.32 -4.09
C LYS A 89 14.25 -5.07 -4.29
N ALA A 90 14.21 -6.32 -3.83
CA ALA A 90 12.97 -7.08 -3.76
C ALA A 90 11.89 -6.32 -2.97
N LEU A 91 10.64 -6.49 -3.35
CA LEU A 91 9.52 -5.88 -2.64
C LEU A 91 9.45 -6.40 -1.20
N GLN A 92 9.16 -5.50 -0.27
CA GLN A 92 9.08 -5.75 1.17
C GLN A 92 7.74 -5.28 1.74
N GLY A 93 7.41 -5.79 2.91
CA GLY A 93 6.20 -5.39 3.64
C GLY A 93 4.95 -6.21 3.30
N PHE A 94 5.08 -7.26 2.50
CA PHE A 94 3.97 -8.17 2.19
C PHE A 94 3.92 -9.36 3.14
N SER A 95 2.70 -9.71 3.55
CA SER A 95 2.40 -10.95 4.25
C SER A 95 1.15 -11.60 3.66
N ILE A 96 1.10 -12.93 3.72
CA ILE A 96 0.04 -13.76 3.11
C ILE A 96 -0.46 -14.76 4.14
N ALA A 97 -1.75 -15.08 4.10
CA ALA A 97 -2.38 -16.02 5.02
C ALA A 97 -3.32 -17.00 4.30
N GLY A 98 -3.41 -18.19 4.83
CA GLY A 98 -4.42 -19.19 4.50
C GLY A 98 -5.69 -19.04 5.35
N ARG A 99 -6.58 -20.04 5.27
CA ARG A 99 -7.84 -20.10 6.03
C ARG A 99 -7.67 -20.17 7.54
N ASP A 100 -6.47 -20.45 8.02
CA ASP A 100 -6.11 -20.47 9.45
C ASP A 100 -5.87 -19.06 10.03
N HIS A 101 -5.92 -18.03 9.17
CA HIS A 101 -5.71 -16.62 9.49
C HIS A 101 -4.30 -16.30 10.02
N LYS A 102 -3.33 -17.20 9.84
CA LYS A 102 -1.94 -16.96 10.23
C LYS A 102 -1.17 -16.31 9.09
N PHE A 103 -0.63 -15.12 9.34
CA PHE A 103 0.16 -14.40 8.37
C PHE A 103 1.64 -14.83 8.41
N HIS A 104 2.17 -15.15 7.24
CA HIS A 104 3.57 -15.42 6.97
C HIS A 104 4.14 -14.35 6.06
N TRP A 105 5.44 -14.04 6.19
CA TRP A 105 6.10 -13.16 5.25
C TRP A 105 6.03 -13.75 3.85
N ALA A 106 5.79 -12.89 2.88
CA ALA A 106 5.58 -13.31 1.51
C ALA A 106 6.60 -12.71 0.56
N LYS A 107 6.97 -13.49 -0.45
CA LYS A 107 7.63 -13.00 -1.65
C LYS A 107 6.59 -12.26 -2.49
N ALA A 108 6.94 -11.06 -2.95
CA ALA A 108 6.12 -10.28 -3.86
C ALA A 108 6.94 -9.89 -5.09
N GLU A 109 6.38 -10.09 -6.27
CA GLU A 109 7.05 -9.82 -7.55
C GLU A 109 6.16 -8.98 -8.45
N ILE A 110 6.74 -7.95 -9.05
CA ILE A 110 6.05 -7.12 -10.04
C ILE A 110 6.00 -7.89 -11.36
N GLN A 111 4.79 -8.05 -11.91
CA GLN A 111 4.54 -8.64 -13.22
C GLN A 111 3.64 -7.69 -14.03
N GLY A 112 4.26 -6.84 -14.86
CA GLY A 112 3.55 -5.79 -15.57
C GLY A 112 2.98 -4.73 -14.60
N ASP A 113 1.67 -4.60 -14.58
CA ASP A 113 0.90 -3.69 -13.71
C ASP A 113 0.34 -4.37 -12.45
N LYS A 114 0.71 -5.64 -12.21
CA LYS A 114 0.24 -6.46 -11.09
C LYS A 114 1.38 -6.86 -10.16
N ILE A 115 1.02 -7.30 -8.96
CA ILE A 115 1.95 -7.90 -8.00
C ILE A 115 1.50 -9.31 -7.69
N VAL A 116 2.40 -10.28 -7.89
CA VAL A 116 2.20 -11.69 -7.54
C VAL A 116 2.80 -11.95 -6.16
N VAL A 117 1.99 -12.41 -5.23
CA VAL A 117 2.37 -12.66 -3.83
C VAL A 117 2.26 -14.15 -3.52
N SER A 118 3.31 -14.73 -2.94
CA SER A 118 3.34 -16.15 -2.56
C SER A 118 4.21 -16.41 -1.33
N SER A 119 3.98 -17.54 -0.67
CA SER A 119 4.86 -18.04 0.40
C SER A 119 4.86 -19.57 0.39
N PRO A 120 6.01 -20.23 0.52
CA PRO A 120 6.06 -21.69 0.63
C PRO A 120 5.35 -22.23 1.88
N GLU A 121 5.09 -21.37 2.86
CA GLU A 121 4.38 -21.71 4.09
C GLU A 121 2.84 -21.66 3.93
N VAL A 122 2.32 -21.14 2.79
CA VAL A 122 0.88 -20.93 2.56
C VAL A 122 0.49 -21.44 1.17
N LEU A 123 0.12 -22.73 1.09
CA LEU A 123 -0.22 -23.38 -0.18
C LEU A 123 -1.62 -23.01 -0.71
N TYR A 124 -2.52 -22.54 0.17
CA TYR A 124 -3.89 -22.14 -0.17
C TYR A 124 -4.18 -20.76 0.39
N PRO A 125 -3.63 -19.71 -0.25
CA PRO A 125 -3.74 -18.35 0.25
C PRO A 125 -5.16 -17.81 0.06
N VAL A 126 -5.61 -16.99 1.02
CA VAL A 126 -6.91 -16.31 0.98
C VAL A 126 -6.80 -14.83 1.30
N ALA A 127 -5.69 -14.37 1.86
CA ALA A 127 -5.51 -12.98 2.23
C ALA A 127 -4.06 -12.50 2.09
N VAL A 128 -3.90 -11.24 1.73
CA VAL A 128 -2.62 -10.52 1.69
C VAL A 128 -2.74 -9.22 2.47
N ARG A 129 -1.67 -8.85 3.18
CA ARG A 129 -1.52 -7.53 3.81
C ARG A 129 -0.21 -6.89 3.35
N TYR A 130 -0.23 -5.59 3.17
CA TYR A 130 0.94 -4.77 2.85
C TYR A 130 1.10 -3.65 3.86
N GLY A 131 2.32 -3.50 4.40
CA GLY A 131 2.61 -2.45 5.37
C GLY A 131 1.77 -2.53 6.66
N TRP A 132 1.36 -3.74 7.06
CA TRP A 132 0.41 -3.98 8.15
C TRP A 132 1.09 -4.15 9.50
N SER A 133 1.91 -3.16 9.89
CA SER A 133 2.55 -3.05 11.21
C SER A 133 2.68 -1.59 11.63
N ASP A 134 3.14 -1.32 12.84
CA ASP A 134 3.25 0.04 13.36
C ASP A 134 4.32 0.86 12.62
N ASN A 135 5.48 0.25 12.41
CA ASN A 135 6.59 0.84 11.64
C ASN A 135 7.08 -0.14 10.55
N PRO A 136 6.32 -0.33 9.46
CA PRO A 136 6.66 -1.30 8.43
C PRO A 136 7.79 -0.81 7.54
N VAL A 137 8.64 -1.72 7.12
CA VAL A 137 9.54 -1.50 5.99
C VAL A 137 8.76 -1.75 4.70
N CYS A 138 8.56 -0.70 3.90
CA CYS A 138 7.76 -0.72 2.68
C CYS A 138 8.51 -0.04 1.53
N ASN A 139 8.53 -0.66 0.36
CA ASN A 139 9.26 -0.13 -0.79
C ASN A 139 8.50 -0.20 -2.12
N LEU A 140 7.18 -0.39 -2.11
CA LEU A 140 6.35 -0.35 -3.32
C LEU A 140 6.00 1.09 -3.67
N TYR A 141 6.26 1.48 -4.93
CA TYR A 141 6.01 2.80 -5.50
C TYR A 141 5.45 2.68 -6.92
N ASN A 142 4.85 3.76 -7.42
CA ASN A 142 4.62 3.92 -8.85
C ASN A 142 5.79 4.64 -9.56
N GLY A 143 5.73 4.72 -10.89
CA GLY A 143 6.74 5.41 -11.70
C GLY A 143 6.91 6.88 -11.37
N ALA A 144 5.87 7.56 -10.86
CA ALA A 144 5.92 8.94 -10.40
C ALA A 144 6.68 9.13 -9.06
N GLY A 145 7.12 8.04 -8.42
CA GLY A 145 7.87 8.10 -7.16
C GLY A 145 7.00 8.30 -5.93
N LEU A 146 5.72 7.97 -6.02
CA LEU A 146 4.78 8.04 -4.90
C LEU A 146 4.60 6.65 -4.28
N PRO A 147 4.67 6.52 -2.93
CA PRO A 147 4.60 5.24 -2.24
C PRO A 147 3.17 4.67 -2.23
N ALA A 148 3.07 3.34 -2.25
CA ALA A 148 1.80 2.65 -2.11
C ALA A 148 1.22 2.83 -0.70
N SER A 149 -0.11 2.98 -0.63
CA SER A 149 -0.83 2.95 0.62
C SER A 149 -0.80 1.55 1.23
N PRO A 150 -0.59 1.39 2.55
CA PRO A 150 -0.85 0.13 3.22
C PRO A 150 -2.29 -0.35 3.00
N PHE A 151 -2.44 -1.66 2.89
CA PHE A 151 -3.75 -2.27 2.67
C PHE A 151 -3.82 -3.69 3.25
N ARG A 152 -5.03 -4.21 3.32
CA ARG A 152 -5.36 -5.63 3.48
C ARG A 152 -6.45 -6.03 2.50
N THR A 153 -6.45 -7.30 2.11
CA THR A 153 -7.49 -7.89 1.25
C THR A 153 -8.57 -8.58 2.07
N ASP A 154 -8.33 -8.81 3.36
CA ASP A 154 -9.24 -9.46 4.30
C ASP A 154 -10.14 -8.43 5.02
N ASP A 155 -11.24 -8.92 5.58
CA ASP A 155 -12.17 -8.19 6.44
C ASP A 155 -12.17 -8.71 7.89
N TRP A 156 -11.14 -9.47 8.28
CA TRP A 156 -11.06 -10.08 9.60
C TRP A 156 -10.98 -9.03 10.70
N LYS A 157 -11.54 -9.39 11.85
CA LYS A 157 -11.59 -8.50 13.01
C LYS A 157 -10.18 -8.02 13.39
N GLY A 158 -10.01 -6.70 13.44
CA GLY A 158 -8.77 -6.06 13.85
C GLY A 158 -8.60 -6.04 15.36
N VAL A 159 -7.38 -5.73 15.82
CA VAL A 159 -7.05 -5.68 17.25
C VAL A 159 -7.73 -4.53 17.99
N THR A 160 -8.12 -3.45 17.27
CA THR A 160 -8.81 -2.29 17.83
C THR A 160 -10.33 -2.43 17.82
N GLN A 161 -10.88 -3.44 17.15
CA GLN A 161 -12.33 -3.69 17.08
C GLN A 161 -12.78 -4.50 18.31
N LYS A 162 -13.69 -3.95 19.07
CA LYS A 162 -14.35 -4.62 20.22
C LYS A 162 -15.46 -5.56 19.79
#